data_724ca38bf395cd1d8ff31a0d28dea466
#
_entry.id   724ca38bf395cd1d8ff31a0d28dea466
#
_cell.length_a   1.000
_cell.length_b   1.000
_cell.length_c   1.000
_cell.angle_alpha   90.00
_cell.angle_beta   90.00
_cell.angle_gamma   90.00
#
_symmetry.space_group_name_H-M   'P 1'
#
loop_
_entity.id
_entity.type
_entity.pdbx_description
1 polymer ?
#
loop_
_entity_poly.entity_id
_entity_poly.type
_entity_poly.pdbx_seq_one_letter_code
_entity_poly.pdbx_strand_id
1 'polypeptide(L)'
;MKITEQYILLLAPNAAAVSNGRNLSRKGSFSNHRRNRDESIYWAECAGSGKNPYRTSIDFSISESAPTCRCSCPSRQFPCKHAVGLMFEILADKPFAEGELPADLAEKKAKQAARAAKKEETSAQPKKVNTAAQKKKISKQLEGLDLAQRLVDDLLTAGIGTLAGTSAQSFEKVAKDLGNYYLTGPQNAFTRIALEVRKIQQNPDKADAHYAEALRILITLHATIKKGRAFLNAKLDAGNYSAEDSILYEAMGGIWRLEELRAIGAFRENAKLIQLSFDVSFDEAKKEYIERGFWLDLDRGSIGQTLNYRPLKAMKYVKADDSCFDVVEVPVLYEYPGELNKRIRWEGCSPRPAAAEDLRQIPDHAASGIPEAVKTAKGQMKNTLLPKFIPALLPVGRIGAAGEDLVLEDPAGNRIMLRDRREEGEDHASVHRLKALPMEIPAGSALFGLMFYDAADRRICLHPYSVVTVDAVIRLQY
;
A
#
# COMPACT_ATOMS: atom_id res chain seq x y z
N MET A 1 -16.96 -27.32 -4.88
CA MET A 1 -15.93 -26.63 -4.05
C MET A 1 -15.98 -27.16 -2.61
N LYS A 2 -14.85 -27.49 -1.97
CA LYS A 2 -14.82 -27.86 -0.55
C LYS A 2 -14.45 -26.63 0.28
N ILE A 3 -15.42 -26.07 0.98
CA ILE A 3 -15.17 -25.02 1.98
C ILE A 3 -14.39 -25.62 3.15
N THR A 4 -13.32 -24.98 3.61
CA THR A 4 -12.56 -25.37 4.79
C THR A 4 -12.80 -24.40 5.95
N GLU A 5 -12.50 -24.79 7.17
CA GLU A 5 -12.61 -23.90 8.31
C GLU A 5 -11.68 -22.68 8.17
N GLN A 6 -10.46 -22.90 7.67
CA GLN A 6 -9.50 -21.83 7.41
C GLN A 6 -10.02 -20.82 6.39
N TYR A 7 -10.71 -21.28 5.34
CA TYR A 7 -11.38 -20.42 4.38
C TYR A 7 -12.44 -19.53 5.04
N ILE A 8 -13.24 -20.08 5.97
CA ILE A 8 -14.26 -19.30 6.72
C ILE A 8 -13.58 -18.25 7.61
N LEU A 9 -12.47 -18.60 8.25
CA LEU A 9 -11.70 -17.67 9.10
C LEU A 9 -11.14 -16.49 8.29
N LEU A 10 -10.66 -16.74 7.07
CA LEU A 10 -10.14 -15.70 6.17
C LEU A 10 -11.21 -14.73 5.68
N LEU A 11 -12.43 -15.23 5.44
CA LEU A 11 -13.54 -14.40 4.95
C LEU A 11 -14.27 -13.63 6.06
N ALA A 12 -14.22 -14.11 7.30
CA ALA A 12 -14.94 -13.52 8.40
C ALA A 12 -14.34 -12.16 8.80
N PRO A 13 -15.14 -11.15 9.14
CA PRO A 13 -14.65 -9.82 9.48
C PRO A 13 -13.94 -9.77 10.86
N ASN A 14 -14.18 -10.74 11.74
CA ASN A 14 -13.57 -10.85 13.06
C ASN A 14 -13.90 -12.19 13.74
N ALA A 15 -13.16 -12.51 14.81
CA ALA A 15 -13.35 -13.74 15.60
C ALA A 15 -14.75 -13.87 16.21
N ALA A 16 -15.39 -12.75 16.57
CA ALA A 16 -16.75 -12.77 17.12
C ALA A 16 -17.78 -13.20 16.07
N ALA A 17 -17.63 -12.80 14.81
CA ALA A 17 -18.50 -13.24 13.72
C ALA A 17 -18.35 -14.75 13.48
N VAL A 18 -17.12 -15.28 13.57
CA VAL A 18 -16.82 -16.72 13.47
C VAL A 18 -17.48 -17.49 14.61
N SER A 19 -17.21 -17.09 15.86
CA SER A 19 -17.76 -17.76 17.05
C SER A 19 -19.29 -17.76 17.04
N ASN A 20 -19.90 -16.62 16.75
CA ASN A 20 -21.36 -16.50 16.67
C ASN A 20 -21.94 -17.28 15.51
N GLY A 21 -21.30 -17.25 14.33
CA GLY A 21 -21.75 -18.02 13.16
C GLY A 21 -21.70 -19.52 13.42
N ARG A 22 -20.59 -20.02 14.00
CA ARG A 22 -20.45 -21.42 14.41
C ARG A 22 -21.50 -21.85 15.42
N ASN A 23 -21.79 -20.98 16.41
CA ASN A 23 -22.82 -21.25 17.40
C ASN A 23 -24.23 -21.32 16.77
N LEU A 24 -24.54 -20.48 15.78
CA LEU A 24 -25.82 -20.54 15.06
C LEU A 24 -25.97 -21.85 14.30
N SER A 25 -24.92 -22.32 13.64
CA SER A 25 -24.92 -23.62 12.95
C SER A 25 -25.08 -24.78 13.96
N ARG A 26 -24.30 -24.82 15.03
CA ARG A 26 -24.37 -25.87 16.07
C ARG A 26 -25.73 -25.94 16.76
N LYS A 27 -26.40 -24.81 16.96
CA LYS A 27 -27.75 -24.75 17.55
C LYS A 27 -28.86 -25.12 16.58
N GLY A 28 -28.57 -25.47 15.32
CA GLY A 28 -29.59 -25.75 14.33
C GLY A 28 -30.49 -24.55 14.00
N SER A 29 -29.93 -23.33 14.07
CA SER A 29 -30.71 -22.10 13.83
C SER A 29 -31.10 -21.87 12.38
N PHE A 30 -30.59 -22.71 11.46
CA PHE A 30 -30.87 -22.63 10.04
C PHE A 30 -31.96 -23.61 9.60
N SER A 31 -32.80 -23.15 8.67
CA SER A 31 -33.86 -23.91 8.03
C SER A 31 -33.89 -23.57 6.53
N ASN A 32 -34.70 -24.31 5.76
CA ASN A 32 -34.87 -24.10 4.33
C ASN A 32 -33.54 -24.03 3.54
N HIS A 33 -32.64 -25.00 3.83
CA HIS A 33 -31.39 -25.12 3.12
C HIS A 33 -31.63 -25.42 1.65
N ARG A 34 -31.15 -24.53 0.79
CA ARG A 34 -31.30 -24.63 -0.67
C ARG A 34 -30.01 -24.31 -1.38
N ARG A 35 -29.81 -24.90 -2.55
CA ARG A 35 -28.77 -24.59 -3.50
C ARG A 35 -29.28 -24.58 -4.92
N ASN A 36 -28.61 -23.87 -5.80
CA ASN A 36 -28.90 -23.95 -7.22
C ASN A 36 -28.29 -25.23 -7.82
N ARG A 37 -28.69 -25.53 -9.07
CA ARG A 37 -28.32 -26.77 -9.76
C ARG A 37 -26.84 -26.99 -9.94
N ASP A 38 -26.07 -25.92 -10.16
CA ASP A 38 -24.62 -25.96 -10.37
C ASP A 38 -23.80 -25.79 -9.07
N GLU A 39 -24.46 -25.83 -7.91
CA GLU A 39 -23.86 -25.73 -6.57
C GLU A 39 -22.99 -24.48 -6.36
N SER A 40 -23.23 -23.44 -7.14
CA SER A 40 -22.50 -22.17 -7.02
C SER A 40 -23.16 -21.17 -6.07
N ILE A 41 -24.44 -21.35 -5.73
CA ILE A 41 -25.19 -20.47 -4.83
C ILE A 41 -25.94 -21.29 -3.78
N TYR A 42 -25.71 -20.91 -2.52
CA TYR A 42 -26.37 -21.51 -1.36
C TYR A 42 -27.18 -20.44 -0.62
N TRP A 43 -28.37 -20.82 -0.15
CA TRP A 43 -29.19 -19.94 0.69
C TRP A 43 -29.98 -20.74 1.72
N ALA A 44 -30.25 -20.06 2.84
CA ALA A 44 -31.06 -20.61 3.93
C ALA A 44 -31.73 -19.49 4.72
N GLU A 45 -32.65 -19.86 5.56
CA GLU A 45 -33.27 -18.99 6.55
C GLU A 45 -32.64 -19.25 7.91
N CYS A 46 -32.25 -18.18 8.62
CA CYS A 46 -31.67 -18.28 9.95
C CYS A 46 -32.60 -17.64 10.98
N ALA A 47 -32.95 -18.36 12.04
CA ALA A 47 -33.71 -17.83 13.15
C ALA A 47 -32.98 -16.64 13.76
N GLY A 48 -33.68 -15.53 13.97
CA GLY A 48 -33.16 -14.29 14.50
C GLY A 48 -33.93 -13.80 15.71
N SER A 49 -33.63 -12.60 16.20
CA SER A 49 -34.34 -11.97 17.32
C SER A 49 -35.72 -11.43 16.96
N GLY A 50 -36.10 -11.42 15.69
CA GLY A 50 -37.41 -10.94 15.20
C GLY A 50 -38.38 -12.05 14.93
N LYS A 51 -39.63 -11.68 14.58
CA LYS A 51 -40.72 -12.63 14.22
C LYS A 51 -40.41 -13.42 12.93
N ASN A 52 -39.63 -12.81 12.00
CA ASN A 52 -39.28 -13.44 10.73
C ASN A 52 -37.83 -13.87 10.72
N PRO A 53 -37.48 -15.05 10.15
CA PRO A 53 -36.14 -15.50 10.01
C PRO A 53 -35.36 -14.60 9.02
N TYR A 54 -34.06 -14.49 9.22
CA TYR A 54 -33.18 -13.79 8.28
C TYR A 54 -32.86 -14.67 7.09
N ARG A 55 -33.11 -14.18 5.88
CA ARG A 55 -32.72 -14.84 4.65
C ARG A 55 -31.24 -14.53 4.37
N THR A 56 -30.42 -15.56 4.26
CA THR A 56 -29.01 -15.43 3.99
C THR A 56 -28.58 -16.27 2.79
N SER A 57 -27.65 -15.76 1.99
CA SER A 57 -27.14 -16.45 0.80
C SER A 57 -25.67 -16.19 0.59
N ILE A 58 -25.01 -17.16 -0.05
CA ILE A 58 -23.60 -17.09 -0.47
C ILE A 58 -23.55 -17.47 -1.94
N ASP A 59 -22.97 -16.62 -2.75
CA ASP A 59 -22.80 -16.79 -4.20
C ASP A 59 -21.31 -16.88 -4.54
N PHE A 60 -20.86 -18.06 -4.97
CA PHE A 60 -19.52 -18.38 -5.41
C PHE A 60 -19.36 -18.27 -6.94
N SER A 61 -20.42 -17.99 -7.69
CA SER A 61 -20.43 -18.04 -9.16
C SER A 61 -19.50 -17.04 -9.83
N ILE A 62 -19.09 -15.96 -9.12
CA ILE A 62 -18.22 -14.91 -9.66
C ILE A 62 -16.78 -15.12 -9.16
N SER A 63 -16.60 -15.44 -7.89
CA SER A 63 -15.29 -15.67 -7.28
C SER A 63 -15.43 -16.66 -6.13
N GLU A 64 -14.69 -17.74 -6.19
CA GLU A 64 -14.61 -18.72 -5.11
C GLU A 64 -13.83 -18.18 -3.93
N SER A 65 -12.79 -17.37 -4.16
CA SER A 65 -11.95 -16.77 -3.11
C SER A 65 -12.62 -15.58 -2.41
N ALA A 66 -13.59 -14.92 -3.06
CA ALA A 66 -14.31 -13.77 -2.53
C ALA A 66 -15.80 -13.85 -2.87
N PRO A 67 -16.56 -14.78 -2.26
CA PRO A 67 -17.97 -15.00 -2.57
C PRO A 67 -18.83 -13.82 -2.16
N THR A 68 -19.89 -13.60 -2.90
CA THR A 68 -20.87 -12.56 -2.55
C THR A 68 -21.82 -13.06 -1.46
N CYS A 69 -21.65 -12.58 -0.24
CA CYS A 69 -22.53 -12.86 0.89
C CYS A 69 -23.68 -11.85 0.94
N ARG A 70 -24.91 -12.30 1.23
CA ARG A 70 -26.07 -11.45 1.44
C ARG A 70 -26.86 -11.94 2.65
N CYS A 71 -27.44 -11.00 3.41
CA CYS A 71 -28.32 -11.32 4.53
C CYS A 71 -29.31 -10.18 4.75
N SER A 72 -30.55 -10.53 5.10
CA SER A 72 -31.60 -9.55 5.44
C SER A 72 -31.48 -8.99 6.86
N CYS A 73 -30.47 -9.38 7.64
CA CYS A 73 -30.27 -8.87 9.00
C CYS A 73 -29.76 -7.41 8.97
N PRO A 74 -29.99 -6.63 10.05
CA PRO A 74 -29.57 -5.23 10.14
C PRO A 74 -28.07 -5.02 10.38
N SER A 75 -27.27 -6.08 10.32
CA SER A 75 -25.82 -5.99 10.54
C SER A 75 -25.16 -5.13 9.46
N ARG A 76 -24.25 -4.25 9.89
CA ARG A 76 -23.38 -3.46 9.00
C ARG A 76 -22.06 -4.18 8.68
N GLN A 77 -21.78 -5.31 9.33
CA GLN A 77 -20.58 -6.12 9.07
C GLN A 77 -20.89 -7.19 8.02
N PHE A 78 -19.99 -7.38 7.06
CA PHE A 78 -20.10 -8.41 6.04
C PHE A 78 -18.77 -9.16 5.86
N PRO A 79 -18.84 -10.51 5.74
CA PRO A 79 -20.03 -11.34 5.98
C PRO A 79 -20.51 -11.25 7.43
N CYS A 80 -21.83 -11.14 7.64
CA CYS A 80 -22.39 -11.12 8.98
C CYS A 80 -22.34 -12.53 9.61
N LYS A 81 -22.60 -12.62 10.93
CA LYS A 81 -22.63 -13.91 11.63
C LYS A 81 -23.55 -14.96 11.00
N HIS A 82 -24.63 -14.55 10.33
CA HIS A 82 -25.56 -15.47 9.65
C HIS A 82 -24.95 -16.01 8.35
N ALA A 83 -24.26 -15.18 7.58
CA ALA A 83 -23.52 -15.62 6.39
C ALA A 83 -22.36 -16.56 6.77
N VAL A 84 -21.61 -16.21 7.81
CA VAL A 84 -20.56 -17.09 8.37
C VAL A 84 -21.17 -18.39 8.88
N GLY A 85 -22.34 -18.34 9.53
CA GLY A 85 -23.06 -19.54 9.98
C GLY A 85 -23.50 -20.44 8.82
N LEU A 86 -23.97 -19.85 7.71
CA LEU A 86 -24.30 -20.61 6.51
C LEU A 86 -23.05 -21.27 5.88
N MET A 87 -21.88 -20.64 5.94
CA MET A 87 -20.63 -21.30 5.55
C MET A 87 -20.31 -22.53 6.44
N PHE A 88 -20.57 -22.45 7.74
CA PHE A 88 -20.43 -23.59 8.63
C PHE A 88 -21.45 -24.70 8.35
N GLU A 89 -22.68 -24.39 7.89
CA GLU A 89 -23.65 -25.38 7.44
C GLU A 89 -23.16 -26.12 6.18
N ILE A 90 -22.55 -25.39 5.22
CA ILE A 90 -21.95 -25.96 4.02
C ILE A 90 -20.72 -26.83 4.41
N LEU A 91 -19.85 -26.33 5.29
CA LEU A 91 -18.70 -27.08 5.78
C LEU A 91 -19.09 -28.38 6.48
N ALA A 92 -20.22 -28.37 7.22
CA ALA A 92 -20.74 -29.52 7.92
C ALA A 92 -21.52 -30.49 7.00
N ASP A 93 -21.47 -30.27 5.69
CA ASP A 93 -22.15 -31.07 4.66
C ASP A 93 -23.65 -31.30 4.94
N LYS A 94 -24.32 -30.27 5.46
CA LYS A 94 -25.78 -30.34 5.68
C LYS A 94 -26.52 -30.52 4.36
N PRO A 95 -27.62 -31.25 4.35
CA PRO A 95 -28.40 -31.47 3.12
C PRO A 95 -29.01 -30.15 2.60
N PHE A 96 -28.58 -29.71 1.42
CA PHE A 96 -29.16 -28.59 0.69
C PHE A 96 -30.02 -29.12 -0.46
N ALA A 97 -31.33 -28.89 -0.42
CA ALA A 97 -32.21 -29.27 -1.51
C ALA A 97 -32.01 -28.36 -2.71
N GLU A 98 -32.04 -28.92 -3.91
CA GLU A 98 -32.05 -28.12 -5.14
C GLU A 98 -33.29 -27.22 -5.19
N GLY A 99 -33.14 -25.98 -5.65
CA GLY A 99 -34.23 -25.03 -5.74
C GLY A 99 -33.98 -23.91 -6.75
N GLU A 100 -35.06 -23.31 -7.19
CA GLU A 100 -35.00 -22.10 -8.01
C GLU A 100 -34.53 -20.92 -7.15
N LEU A 101 -33.72 -20.06 -7.73
CA LEU A 101 -33.23 -18.84 -7.06
C LEU A 101 -34.43 -17.96 -6.68
N PRO A 102 -34.53 -17.51 -5.42
CA PRO A 102 -35.50 -16.52 -5.00
C PRO A 102 -35.48 -15.30 -5.94
N ALA A 103 -36.65 -14.79 -6.31
CA ALA A 103 -36.81 -13.72 -7.28
C ALA A 103 -35.93 -12.48 -6.95
N ASP A 104 -35.78 -12.15 -5.66
CA ASP A 104 -34.96 -11.05 -5.20
C ASP A 104 -33.47 -11.30 -5.38
N LEU A 105 -33.00 -12.55 -5.32
CA LEU A 105 -31.59 -12.92 -5.60
C LEU A 105 -31.38 -12.98 -7.13
N ALA A 106 -32.32 -13.52 -7.89
CA ALA A 106 -32.25 -13.56 -9.34
C ALA A 106 -32.19 -12.14 -9.96
N GLU A 107 -33.06 -11.23 -9.49
CA GLU A 107 -33.05 -9.82 -9.94
C GLU A 107 -31.73 -9.10 -9.58
N LYS A 108 -31.20 -9.31 -8.36
CA LYS A 108 -29.93 -8.73 -7.94
C LYS A 108 -28.73 -9.29 -8.72
N LYS A 109 -28.75 -10.61 -9.04
CA LYS A 109 -27.75 -11.26 -9.89
C LYS A 109 -27.80 -10.70 -11.31
N ALA A 110 -29.00 -10.57 -11.89
CA ALA A 110 -29.21 -9.96 -13.21
C ALA A 110 -28.73 -8.50 -13.26
N LYS A 111 -29.03 -7.70 -12.24
CA LYS A 111 -28.53 -6.32 -12.11
C LYS A 111 -27.01 -6.26 -11.95
N GLN A 112 -26.40 -7.20 -11.24
CA GLN A 112 -24.96 -7.28 -11.06
C GLN A 112 -24.27 -7.72 -12.35
N ALA A 113 -24.80 -8.72 -13.05
CA ALA A 113 -24.32 -9.15 -14.37
C ALA A 113 -24.45 -8.04 -15.42
N ALA A 114 -25.59 -7.32 -15.44
CA ALA A 114 -25.80 -6.18 -16.32
C ALA A 114 -24.83 -5.00 -16.01
N ARG A 115 -24.50 -4.79 -14.73
CA ARG A 115 -23.48 -3.81 -14.32
C ARG A 115 -22.06 -4.24 -14.71
N ALA A 116 -21.74 -5.53 -14.58
CA ALA A 116 -20.46 -6.08 -15.01
C ALA A 116 -20.31 -5.99 -16.54
N ALA A 117 -21.30 -6.43 -17.30
CA ALA A 117 -21.34 -6.30 -18.76
C ALA A 117 -21.24 -4.83 -19.20
N LYS A 118 -22.00 -3.93 -18.55
CA LYS A 118 -21.93 -2.48 -18.82
C LYS A 118 -20.56 -1.88 -18.42
N LYS A 119 -19.90 -2.45 -17.43
CA LYS A 119 -18.55 -2.06 -17.02
C LYS A 119 -17.50 -2.57 -18.04
N GLU A 120 -17.68 -3.76 -18.59
CA GLU A 120 -16.86 -4.29 -19.68
C GLU A 120 -17.07 -3.53 -20.99
N GLU A 121 -18.31 -3.26 -21.40
CA GLU A 121 -18.61 -2.41 -22.57
C GLU A 121 -18.08 -0.98 -22.40
N THR A 122 -18.20 -0.39 -21.20
CA THR A 122 -17.64 0.95 -20.93
C THR A 122 -16.14 0.96 -20.74
N SER A 123 -15.49 -0.18 -20.45
CA SER A 123 -14.03 -0.31 -20.41
C SER A 123 -13.43 -0.54 -21.82
N ALA A 124 -14.21 -1.11 -22.73
CA ALA A 124 -13.81 -1.30 -24.12
C ALA A 124 -13.91 -0.04 -24.99
N GLN A 125 -14.69 0.96 -24.57
CA GLN A 125 -14.71 2.27 -25.23
C GLN A 125 -13.90 3.26 -24.40
N PRO A 126 -12.81 3.86 -24.95
CA PRO A 126 -12.11 4.95 -24.27
C PRO A 126 -13.14 6.04 -24.00
N LYS A 127 -13.40 6.32 -22.71
CA LYS A 127 -14.28 7.43 -22.30
C LYS A 127 -13.78 8.66 -23.03
N LYS A 128 -14.60 9.27 -23.87
CA LYS A 128 -14.27 10.56 -24.51
C LYS A 128 -13.85 11.52 -23.39
N VAL A 129 -12.54 11.80 -23.35
CA VAL A 129 -11.98 12.73 -22.38
C VAL A 129 -12.62 14.08 -22.67
N ASN A 130 -13.31 14.66 -21.68
CA ASN A 130 -13.84 16.01 -21.83
C ASN A 130 -12.64 16.99 -21.81
N THR A 131 -12.10 17.24 -23.00
CA THR A 131 -10.90 18.05 -23.23
C THR A 131 -11.06 19.47 -22.67
N ALA A 132 -12.25 20.06 -22.75
CA ALA A 132 -12.53 21.38 -22.19
C ALA A 132 -12.43 21.38 -20.64
N ALA A 133 -12.98 20.37 -19.98
CA ALA A 133 -12.88 20.24 -18.53
C ALA A 133 -11.43 19.98 -18.07
N GLN A 134 -10.68 19.15 -18.81
CA GLN A 134 -9.27 18.90 -18.52
C GLN A 134 -8.41 20.16 -18.72
N LYS A 135 -8.61 20.88 -19.81
CA LYS A 135 -7.93 22.16 -20.05
C LYS A 135 -8.20 23.15 -18.91
N LYS A 136 -9.47 23.30 -18.48
CA LYS A 136 -9.85 24.16 -17.36
C LYS A 136 -9.19 23.73 -16.04
N LYS A 137 -9.10 22.40 -15.79
CA LYS A 137 -8.40 21.86 -14.61
C LYS A 137 -6.93 22.21 -14.64
N ILE A 138 -6.24 22.01 -15.78
CA ILE A 138 -4.82 22.32 -15.94
C ILE A 138 -4.57 23.82 -15.75
N SER A 139 -5.40 24.71 -16.34
CA SER A 139 -5.28 26.15 -16.12
C SER A 139 -5.38 26.51 -14.64
N LYS A 140 -6.33 25.92 -13.91
CA LYS A 140 -6.43 26.11 -12.45
C LYS A 140 -5.22 25.57 -11.70
N GLN A 141 -4.68 24.44 -12.10
CA GLN A 141 -3.46 23.91 -11.48
C GLN A 141 -2.28 24.84 -11.69
N LEU A 142 -2.12 25.46 -12.87
CA LEU A 142 -1.08 26.44 -13.14
C LEU A 142 -1.22 27.68 -12.26
N GLU A 143 -2.44 28.22 -12.10
CA GLU A 143 -2.72 29.34 -11.17
C GLU A 143 -2.33 28.97 -9.72
N GLY A 144 -2.66 27.76 -9.28
CA GLY A 144 -2.30 27.27 -7.95
C GLY A 144 -0.78 27.06 -7.78
N LEU A 145 -0.07 26.63 -8.83
CA LEU A 145 1.40 26.54 -8.81
C LEU A 145 2.04 27.93 -8.73
N ASP A 146 1.45 28.95 -9.34
CA ASP A 146 1.92 30.35 -9.21
C ASP A 146 1.73 30.89 -7.79
N LEU A 147 0.61 30.56 -7.15
CA LEU A 147 0.40 30.88 -5.73
C LEU A 147 1.44 30.18 -4.85
N ALA A 148 1.64 28.86 -5.03
CA ALA A 148 2.61 28.10 -4.25
C ALA A 148 4.05 28.62 -4.46
N GLN A 149 4.41 29.00 -5.69
CA GLN A 149 5.74 29.56 -5.99
C GLN A 149 5.99 30.86 -5.23
N ARG A 150 5.06 31.81 -5.28
CA ARG A 150 5.22 33.08 -4.55
C ARG A 150 5.48 32.86 -3.06
N LEU A 151 4.73 31.94 -2.44
CA LEU A 151 4.88 31.64 -1.01
C LEU A 151 6.24 30.97 -0.69
N VAL A 152 6.72 30.12 -1.58
CA VAL A 152 8.07 29.55 -1.44
C VAL A 152 9.13 30.63 -1.58
N ASP A 153 9.01 31.54 -2.55
CA ASP A 153 9.95 32.64 -2.79
C ASP A 153 9.95 33.63 -1.62
N ASP A 154 8.79 33.95 -1.05
CA ASP A 154 8.66 34.80 0.14
C ASP A 154 9.39 34.19 1.33
N LEU A 155 9.21 32.88 1.58
CA LEU A 155 9.90 32.15 2.65
C LEU A 155 11.41 32.09 2.45
N LEU A 156 11.87 31.86 1.22
CA LEU A 156 13.31 31.82 0.90
C LEU A 156 13.94 33.20 1.05
N THR A 157 13.22 34.25 0.67
CA THR A 157 13.68 35.64 0.79
C THR A 157 13.75 36.09 2.26
N ALA A 158 12.74 35.74 3.05
CA ALA A 158 12.72 36.02 4.49
C ALA A 158 13.72 35.17 5.30
N GLY A 159 14.10 34.02 4.75
CA GLY A 159 14.96 33.02 5.39
C GLY A 159 14.18 32.06 6.27
N ILE A 160 14.64 30.79 6.29
CA ILE A 160 13.94 29.69 6.97
C ILE A 160 13.84 29.90 8.49
N GLY A 161 14.75 30.65 9.09
CA GLY A 161 14.70 31.01 10.52
C GLY A 161 13.44 31.75 10.93
N THR A 162 12.74 32.43 9.99
CA THR A 162 11.47 33.12 10.26
C THR A 162 10.33 32.19 10.58
N LEU A 163 10.45 30.87 10.31
CA LEU A 163 9.44 29.87 10.65
C LEU A 163 9.09 29.86 12.13
N ALA A 164 10.06 30.11 13.04
CA ALA A 164 9.80 30.18 14.47
C ALA A 164 8.78 31.26 14.85
N GLY A 165 8.81 32.41 14.17
CA GLY A 165 7.90 33.53 14.40
C GLY A 165 6.64 33.50 13.53
N THR A 166 6.52 32.55 12.60
CA THR A 166 5.40 32.49 11.66
C THR A 166 4.27 31.62 12.25
N SER A 167 3.03 32.06 12.08
CA SER A 167 1.87 31.26 12.52
C SER A 167 1.70 29.99 11.66
N ALA A 168 1.65 28.82 12.27
CA ALA A 168 1.33 27.56 11.58
C ALA A 168 -0.03 27.64 10.84
N GLN A 169 -0.99 28.40 11.37
CA GLN A 169 -2.31 28.59 10.77
C GLN A 169 -2.23 29.27 9.39
N SER A 170 -1.23 30.14 9.15
CA SER A 170 -1.03 30.77 7.84
C SER A 170 -0.73 29.72 6.77
N PHE A 171 0.11 28.74 7.08
CA PHE A 171 0.42 27.62 6.17
C PHE A 171 -0.77 26.69 5.96
N GLU A 172 -1.59 26.47 6.99
CA GLU A 172 -2.82 25.67 6.87
C GLU A 172 -3.86 26.34 5.97
N LYS A 173 -3.97 27.67 6.04
CA LYS A 173 -4.83 28.44 5.14
C LYS A 173 -4.40 28.25 3.69
N VAL A 174 -3.10 28.41 3.42
CA VAL A 174 -2.54 28.19 2.09
C VAL A 174 -2.78 26.75 1.62
N ALA A 175 -2.54 25.76 2.48
CA ALA A 175 -2.83 24.36 2.16
C ALA A 175 -4.30 24.15 1.76
N LYS A 176 -5.24 24.76 2.49
CA LYS A 176 -6.66 24.70 2.17
C LYS A 176 -6.96 25.35 0.81
N ASP A 177 -6.38 26.50 0.52
CA ASP A 177 -6.58 27.22 -0.74
C ASP A 177 -6.05 26.41 -1.93
N LEU A 178 -4.88 25.76 -1.80
CA LEU A 178 -4.31 24.91 -2.85
C LEU A 178 -5.18 23.68 -3.19
N GLY A 179 -5.97 23.19 -2.25
CA GLY A 179 -6.96 22.14 -2.50
C GLY A 179 -7.99 22.54 -3.57
N ASN A 180 -8.37 23.82 -3.64
CA ASN A 180 -9.29 24.35 -4.66
C ASN A 180 -8.70 24.38 -6.06
N TYR A 181 -7.38 24.27 -6.18
CA TYR A 181 -6.64 24.23 -7.43
C TYR A 181 -6.28 22.83 -7.90
N TYR A 182 -6.86 21.77 -7.28
CA TYR A 182 -6.53 20.37 -7.58
C TYR A 182 -5.04 20.02 -7.37
N LEU A 183 -4.39 20.64 -6.40
CA LEU A 183 -2.98 20.49 -6.06
C LEU A 183 -2.80 19.88 -4.67
N THR A 184 -3.34 18.66 -4.46
CA THR A 184 -3.28 18.00 -3.16
C THR A 184 -1.86 17.61 -2.74
N GLY A 185 -0.91 17.47 -3.67
CA GLY A 185 0.51 17.30 -3.35
C GLY A 185 1.11 18.53 -2.69
N PRO A 186 1.10 19.72 -3.34
CA PRO A 186 1.48 20.99 -2.72
C PRO A 186 0.69 21.32 -1.45
N GLN A 187 -0.62 21.03 -1.40
CA GLN A 187 -1.42 21.15 -0.19
C GLN A 187 -0.82 20.37 0.98
N ASN A 188 -0.48 19.08 0.76
CA ASN A 188 0.13 18.24 1.77
C ASN A 188 1.51 18.78 2.21
N ALA A 189 2.30 19.34 1.28
CA ALA A 189 3.58 19.95 1.61
C ALA A 189 3.41 21.12 2.60
N PHE A 190 2.49 22.03 2.36
CA PHE A 190 2.21 23.14 3.29
C PHE A 190 1.61 22.67 4.61
N THR A 191 0.80 21.61 4.62
CA THR A 191 0.30 21.02 5.86
C THR A 191 1.46 20.46 6.70
N ARG A 192 2.45 19.82 6.08
CA ARG A 192 3.66 19.34 6.77
C ARG A 192 4.54 20.48 7.25
N ILE A 193 4.72 21.55 6.48
CA ILE A 193 5.43 22.76 6.94
C ILE A 193 4.74 23.33 8.18
N ALA A 194 3.41 23.43 8.20
CA ALA A 194 2.67 23.89 9.38
C ALA A 194 2.92 22.99 10.62
N LEU A 195 3.06 21.69 10.42
CA LEU A 195 3.41 20.75 11.50
C LEU A 195 4.82 21.02 12.02
N GLU A 196 5.81 21.15 11.12
CA GLU A 196 7.19 21.45 11.51
C GLU A 196 7.31 22.79 12.24
N VAL A 197 6.56 23.82 11.81
CA VAL A 197 6.50 25.12 12.52
C VAL A 197 6.01 24.94 13.96
N ARG A 198 4.97 24.12 14.20
CA ARG A 198 4.51 23.83 15.56
C ARG A 198 5.58 23.13 16.40
N LYS A 199 6.27 22.16 15.82
CA LYS A 199 7.34 21.43 16.50
C LYS A 199 8.53 22.33 16.85
N ILE A 200 8.93 23.24 15.95
CA ILE A 200 9.94 24.27 16.21
C ILE A 200 9.54 25.14 17.39
N GLN A 201 8.26 25.59 17.43
CA GLN A 201 7.76 26.47 18.49
C GLN A 201 7.61 25.74 19.83
N GLN A 202 7.26 24.45 19.81
CA GLN A 202 7.06 23.64 21.02
C GLN A 202 8.38 23.15 21.64
N ASN A 203 9.41 22.90 20.82
CA ASN A 203 10.68 22.32 21.23
C ASN A 203 11.89 23.05 20.62
N PRO A 204 12.18 24.28 21.09
CA PRO A 204 13.28 25.08 20.51
C PRO A 204 14.64 24.38 20.55
N ASP A 205 14.91 23.57 21.58
CA ASP A 205 16.18 22.84 21.73
C ASP A 205 16.40 21.75 20.66
N LYS A 206 15.34 21.29 20.00
CA LYS A 206 15.35 20.32 18.90
C LYS A 206 15.02 20.92 17.54
N ALA A 207 14.95 22.26 17.47
CA ALA A 207 14.48 22.97 16.29
C ALA A 207 15.29 22.68 15.02
N ASP A 208 16.58 22.39 15.12
CA ASP A 208 17.46 22.16 13.96
C ASP A 208 16.98 21.00 13.08
N ALA A 209 16.52 19.90 13.69
CA ALA A 209 15.98 18.77 12.94
C ALA A 209 14.68 19.16 12.17
N HIS A 210 13.83 19.95 12.81
CA HIS A 210 12.57 20.42 12.21
C HIS A 210 12.80 21.48 11.12
N TYR A 211 13.80 22.35 11.28
CA TYR A 211 14.23 23.24 10.19
C TYR A 211 14.77 22.46 9.00
N ALA A 212 15.58 21.43 9.24
CA ALA A 212 16.10 20.58 8.16
C ALA A 212 14.99 19.85 7.43
N GLU A 213 13.97 19.35 8.13
CA GLU A 213 12.80 18.71 7.52
C GLU A 213 11.94 19.72 6.74
N ALA A 214 11.67 20.90 7.30
CA ALA A 214 10.96 21.96 6.59
C ALA A 214 11.68 22.35 5.30
N LEU A 215 13.01 22.49 5.35
CA LEU A 215 13.82 22.78 4.17
C LEU A 215 13.72 21.66 3.12
N ARG A 216 13.77 20.40 3.54
CA ARG A 216 13.61 19.23 2.66
C ARG A 216 12.24 19.26 1.96
N ILE A 217 11.18 19.57 2.70
CA ILE A 217 9.82 19.72 2.13
C ILE A 217 9.80 20.86 1.11
N LEU A 218 10.38 22.02 1.42
CA LEU A 218 10.44 23.18 0.52
C LEU A 218 11.21 22.88 -0.76
N ILE A 219 12.35 22.19 -0.69
CA ILE A 219 13.13 21.77 -1.86
C ILE A 219 12.29 20.87 -2.77
N THR A 220 11.60 19.89 -2.19
CA THR A 220 10.73 18.97 -2.93
C THR A 220 9.55 19.70 -3.55
N LEU A 221 8.92 20.60 -2.80
CA LEU A 221 7.81 21.44 -3.28
C LEU A 221 8.25 22.35 -4.43
N HIS A 222 9.39 23.03 -4.30
CA HIS A 222 9.94 23.88 -5.37
C HIS A 222 10.21 23.06 -6.65
N ALA A 223 10.80 21.87 -6.52
CA ALA A 223 11.03 20.99 -7.65
C ALA A 223 9.69 20.52 -8.29
N THR A 224 8.68 20.23 -7.46
CA THR A 224 7.32 19.86 -7.91
C THR A 224 6.69 21.01 -8.69
N ILE A 225 6.77 22.23 -8.19
CA ILE A 225 6.23 23.44 -8.84
C ILE A 225 6.90 23.63 -10.20
N LYS A 226 8.24 23.66 -10.24
CA LYS A 226 9.02 23.91 -11.46
C LYS A 226 8.74 22.86 -12.54
N LYS A 227 8.89 21.57 -12.18
CA LYS A 227 8.69 20.46 -13.13
C LYS A 227 7.22 20.26 -13.48
N GLY A 228 6.31 20.43 -12.51
CA GLY A 228 4.86 20.36 -12.71
C GLY A 228 4.35 21.42 -13.67
N ARG A 229 4.84 22.67 -13.55
CA ARG A 229 4.50 23.73 -14.49
C ARG A 229 4.93 23.40 -15.91
N ALA A 230 6.17 22.95 -16.11
CA ALA A 230 6.66 22.54 -17.43
C ALA A 230 5.82 21.39 -18.02
N PHE A 231 5.49 20.39 -17.19
CA PHE A 231 4.65 19.26 -17.59
C PHE A 231 3.23 19.66 -17.99
N LEU A 232 2.59 20.55 -17.22
CA LEU A 232 1.22 21.01 -17.50
C LEU A 232 1.18 21.90 -18.75
N ASN A 233 2.17 22.77 -18.97
CA ASN A 233 2.27 23.57 -20.18
C ASN A 233 2.48 22.71 -21.42
N ALA A 234 3.38 21.72 -21.37
CA ALA A 234 3.58 20.76 -22.48
C ALA A 234 2.28 20.02 -22.84
N LYS A 235 1.44 19.67 -21.86
CA LYS A 235 0.12 19.08 -22.11
C LYS A 235 -0.85 20.02 -22.78
N LEU A 236 -0.85 21.29 -22.40
CA LEU A 236 -1.68 22.33 -23.05
C LEU A 236 -1.25 22.55 -24.49
N ASP A 237 0.05 22.66 -24.72
CA ASP A 237 0.64 22.91 -26.04
C ASP A 237 0.39 21.74 -27.00
N ALA A 238 0.53 20.50 -26.50
CA ALA A 238 0.27 19.29 -27.26
C ALA A 238 -1.22 18.98 -27.46
N GLY A 239 -2.12 19.63 -26.70
CA GLY A 239 -3.55 19.28 -26.69
C GLY A 239 -3.83 17.85 -26.24
N ASN A 240 -2.86 17.18 -25.63
CA ASN A 240 -2.96 15.81 -25.15
C ASN A 240 -3.13 15.76 -23.62
N TYR A 241 -4.31 15.36 -23.18
CA TYR A 241 -4.69 15.29 -21.77
C TYR A 241 -4.76 13.85 -21.24
N SER A 242 -4.26 12.88 -21.99
CA SER A 242 -4.22 11.47 -21.56
C SER A 242 -3.27 11.27 -20.38
N ALA A 243 -3.44 10.17 -19.68
CA ALA A 243 -2.50 9.72 -18.67
C ALA A 243 -1.13 9.42 -19.32
N GLU A 244 -0.07 9.71 -18.61
CA GLU A 244 1.31 9.47 -19.03
C GLU A 244 2.08 8.85 -17.88
N ASP A 245 3.06 8.00 -18.17
CA ASP A 245 3.97 7.44 -17.17
C ASP A 245 4.85 8.55 -16.58
N SER A 246 4.36 9.20 -15.55
CA SER A 246 5.05 10.32 -14.91
C SER A 246 4.78 10.39 -13.40
N ILE A 247 5.86 10.48 -12.64
CA ILE A 247 5.82 10.74 -11.19
C ILE A 247 5.21 12.12 -10.85
N LEU A 248 5.20 13.06 -11.80
CA LEU A 248 4.67 14.40 -11.59
C LEU A 248 3.17 14.41 -11.33
N TYR A 249 2.44 13.46 -11.92
CA TYR A 249 1.01 13.34 -11.68
C TYR A 249 0.70 13.13 -10.19
N GLU A 250 1.39 12.16 -9.54
CA GLU A 250 1.24 11.94 -8.10
C GLU A 250 1.87 13.05 -7.25
N ALA A 251 3.02 13.59 -7.66
CA ALA A 251 3.67 14.70 -6.94
C ALA A 251 2.78 15.95 -6.85
N MET A 252 1.95 16.20 -7.87
CA MET A 252 0.93 17.25 -7.84
C MET A 252 -0.35 16.84 -7.08
N GLY A 253 -0.48 15.56 -6.70
CA GLY A 253 -1.61 15.03 -5.96
C GLY A 253 -2.66 14.33 -6.83
N GLY A 254 -2.31 13.93 -8.03
CA GLY A 254 -3.12 13.04 -8.84
C GLY A 254 -3.22 11.64 -8.23
N ILE A 255 -4.38 11.02 -8.40
CA ILE A 255 -4.63 9.66 -7.93
C ILE A 255 -4.86 8.78 -9.15
N TRP A 256 -3.98 7.81 -9.36
CA TRP A 256 -4.09 6.84 -10.43
C TRP A 256 -5.28 5.91 -10.24
N ARG A 257 -6.06 5.73 -11.29
CA ARG A 257 -7.05 4.64 -11.38
C ARG A 257 -6.42 3.43 -12.07
N LEU A 258 -6.89 2.24 -11.77
CA LEU A 258 -6.33 1.03 -12.38
C LEU A 258 -6.53 1.00 -13.90
N GLU A 259 -7.65 1.56 -14.39
CA GLU A 259 -7.88 1.71 -15.82
C GLU A 259 -6.86 2.64 -16.50
N GLU A 260 -6.42 3.70 -15.81
CA GLU A 260 -5.39 4.63 -16.32
C GLU A 260 -4.02 3.95 -16.35
N LEU A 261 -3.66 3.16 -15.31
CA LEU A 261 -2.43 2.36 -15.30
C LEU A 261 -2.43 1.33 -16.42
N ARG A 262 -3.57 0.67 -16.66
CA ARG A 262 -3.71 -0.27 -17.77
C ARG A 262 -3.56 0.42 -19.12
N ALA A 263 -4.13 1.60 -19.31
CA ALA A 263 -4.05 2.36 -20.53
C ALA A 263 -2.62 2.79 -20.91
N ILE A 264 -1.74 3.02 -19.92
CA ILE A 264 -0.33 3.34 -20.15
C ILE A 264 0.58 2.09 -20.16
N GLY A 265 0.00 0.88 -20.10
CA GLY A 265 0.77 -0.37 -20.06
C GLY A 265 1.50 -0.64 -18.73
N ALA A 266 1.13 0.07 -17.66
CA ALA A 266 1.75 -0.05 -16.34
C ALA A 266 1.14 -1.21 -15.54
N PHE A 267 1.12 -2.38 -16.14
CA PHE A 267 0.67 -3.63 -15.52
C PHE A 267 1.38 -4.83 -16.12
N ARG A 268 1.32 -5.95 -15.46
CA ARG A 268 1.72 -7.25 -15.98
C ARG A 268 0.84 -8.36 -15.44
N GLU A 269 0.86 -9.49 -16.12
CA GLU A 269 0.08 -10.67 -15.78
C GLU A 269 0.96 -11.73 -15.11
N ASN A 270 0.32 -12.57 -14.28
CA ASN A 270 0.90 -13.77 -13.68
C ASN A 270 2.19 -13.51 -12.87
N ALA A 271 2.13 -12.58 -11.91
CA ALA A 271 3.23 -12.29 -10.99
C ALA A 271 3.24 -13.23 -9.79
N LYS A 272 4.42 -13.64 -9.34
CA LYS A 272 4.63 -14.38 -8.08
C LYS A 272 5.40 -13.50 -7.12
N LEU A 273 4.78 -13.13 -6.01
CA LEU A 273 5.34 -12.19 -5.06
C LEU A 273 5.57 -12.86 -3.71
N ILE A 274 6.71 -12.54 -3.09
CA ILE A 274 6.98 -12.89 -1.69
C ILE A 274 7.27 -11.61 -0.91
N GLN A 275 6.68 -11.50 0.28
CA GLN A 275 6.88 -10.31 1.11
C GLN A 275 8.19 -10.41 1.88
N LEU A 276 9.13 -9.50 1.59
CA LEU A 276 10.40 -9.41 2.28
C LEU A 276 10.27 -8.75 3.65
N SER A 277 9.41 -7.75 3.78
CA SER A 277 9.14 -7.05 5.03
C SER A 277 7.80 -6.35 5.00
N PHE A 278 7.32 -6.02 6.20
CA PHE A 278 6.12 -5.23 6.42
C PHE A 278 6.42 -4.23 7.54
N ASP A 279 5.99 -3.00 7.38
CA ASP A 279 6.08 -1.97 8.42
C ASP A 279 4.80 -1.15 8.52
N VAL A 280 4.59 -0.51 9.67
CA VAL A 280 3.48 0.40 9.91
C VAL A 280 4.05 1.69 10.45
N SER A 281 3.78 2.79 9.78
CA SER A 281 4.16 4.14 10.22
C SER A 281 2.94 5.03 10.41
N PHE A 282 3.07 6.09 11.20
CA PHE A 282 1.99 7.06 11.42
C PHE A 282 2.30 8.38 10.74
N ASP A 283 1.46 8.78 9.78
CA ASP A 283 1.52 10.12 9.17
C ASP A 283 0.77 11.13 10.05
N GLU A 284 1.52 11.89 10.83
CA GLU A 284 0.99 12.88 11.76
C GLU A 284 0.25 14.03 11.03
N ALA A 285 0.72 14.43 9.84
CA ALA A 285 0.12 15.50 9.06
C ALA A 285 -1.27 15.13 8.53
N LYS A 286 -1.46 13.88 8.13
CA LYS A 286 -2.74 13.35 7.63
C LYS A 286 -3.54 12.61 8.68
N LYS A 287 -2.96 12.31 9.83
CA LYS A 287 -3.55 11.49 10.91
C LYS A 287 -4.04 10.14 10.40
N GLU A 288 -3.14 9.44 9.70
CA GLU A 288 -3.40 8.11 9.16
C GLU A 288 -2.22 7.18 9.41
N TYR A 289 -2.51 5.89 9.59
CA TYR A 289 -1.49 4.85 9.53
C TYR A 289 -1.20 4.50 8.07
N ILE A 290 0.07 4.30 7.76
CA ILE A 290 0.56 3.82 6.47
C ILE A 290 1.15 2.44 6.70
N GLU A 291 0.48 1.43 6.18
CA GLU A 291 0.92 0.04 6.21
C GLU A 291 1.64 -0.24 4.90
N ARG A 292 2.90 -0.65 4.98
CA ARG A 292 3.79 -0.83 3.84
C ARG A 292 4.32 -2.25 3.80
N GLY A 293 4.04 -2.97 2.72
CA GLY A 293 4.66 -4.24 2.42
C GLY A 293 5.72 -4.10 1.33
N PHE A 294 6.89 -4.68 1.51
CA PHE A 294 7.91 -4.79 0.48
C PHE A 294 7.87 -6.19 -0.14
N TRP A 295 7.70 -6.27 -1.45
CA TRP A 295 7.45 -7.50 -2.17
C TRP A 295 8.49 -7.72 -3.24
N LEU A 296 9.15 -8.87 -3.21
CA LEU A 296 10.02 -9.35 -4.28
C LEU A 296 9.18 -10.12 -5.29
N ASP A 297 9.36 -9.80 -6.52
CA ASP A 297 8.90 -10.57 -7.66
C ASP A 297 9.86 -11.71 -7.93
N LEU A 298 9.42 -12.93 -7.71
CA LEU A 298 10.26 -14.12 -7.84
C LEU A 298 10.69 -14.40 -9.29
N ASP A 299 9.92 -13.93 -10.27
CA ASP A 299 10.26 -14.15 -11.69
C ASP A 299 11.22 -13.07 -12.23
N ARG A 300 11.20 -11.84 -11.66
CA ARG A 300 11.96 -10.68 -12.20
C ARG A 300 13.01 -10.12 -11.26
N GLY A 301 12.97 -10.46 -9.99
CA GLY A 301 13.84 -9.89 -8.97
C GLY A 301 13.55 -8.41 -8.63
N SER A 302 12.50 -7.82 -9.19
CA SER A 302 12.13 -6.45 -8.86
C SER A 302 11.44 -6.37 -7.50
N ILE A 303 11.75 -5.31 -6.75
CA ILE A 303 11.13 -5.07 -5.44
C ILE A 303 10.10 -3.96 -5.60
N GLY A 304 8.84 -4.26 -5.31
CA GLY A 304 7.74 -3.31 -5.25
C GLY A 304 7.26 -3.07 -3.84
N GLN A 305 6.44 -2.02 -3.65
CA GLN A 305 5.84 -1.74 -2.35
C GLN A 305 4.33 -1.58 -2.45
N THR A 306 3.59 -2.25 -1.56
CA THR A 306 2.18 -1.97 -1.32
C THR A 306 2.06 -0.89 -0.27
N LEU A 307 1.04 -0.01 -0.41
CA LEU A 307 0.70 1.01 0.58
C LEU A 307 -0.80 0.94 0.87
N ASN A 308 -1.16 0.71 2.12
CA ASN A 308 -2.52 0.79 2.62
C ASN A 308 -2.62 1.96 3.60
N TYR A 309 -3.54 2.89 3.33
CA TYR A 309 -3.73 4.09 4.14
C TYR A 309 -4.96 3.91 5.03
N ARG A 310 -4.79 4.00 6.35
CA ARG A 310 -5.87 3.89 7.33
C ARG A 310 -6.02 5.17 8.15
N PRO A 311 -6.88 6.10 7.71
CA PRO A 311 -7.17 7.31 8.49
C PRO A 311 -7.75 6.96 9.87
N LEU A 312 -7.31 7.64 10.93
CA LEU A 312 -7.80 7.41 12.31
C LEU A 312 -9.33 7.41 12.40
N LYS A 313 -9.98 8.31 11.65
CA LYS A 313 -11.46 8.40 11.61
C LYS A 313 -12.12 7.21 10.91
N ALA A 314 -11.40 6.49 10.08
CA ALA A 314 -11.90 5.38 9.27
C ALA A 314 -11.39 4.01 9.73
N MET A 315 -10.59 3.91 10.80
CA MET A 315 -9.99 2.65 11.28
C MET A 315 -10.99 1.52 11.49
N LYS A 316 -12.23 1.84 11.86
CA LYS A 316 -13.30 0.83 12.03
C LYS A 316 -13.83 0.27 10.71
N TYR A 317 -13.54 0.93 9.58
CA TYR A 317 -14.09 0.62 8.26
C TYR A 317 -13.03 0.17 7.25
N VAL A 318 -11.77 0.47 7.50
CA VAL A 318 -10.64 0.08 6.65
C VAL A 318 -9.96 -1.12 7.29
N LYS A 319 -9.91 -2.25 6.54
CA LYS A 319 -9.21 -3.46 7.00
C LYS A 319 -7.72 -3.14 7.14
N ALA A 320 -7.13 -3.59 8.25
CA ALA A 320 -5.69 -3.55 8.41
C ALA A 320 -5.03 -4.58 7.47
N ASP A 321 -3.90 -4.21 6.88
CA ASP A 321 -2.98 -5.17 6.31
C ASP A 321 -2.12 -5.79 7.42
N ASP A 322 -1.48 -6.89 7.11
CA ASP A 322 -0.61 -7.61 8.03
C ASP A 322 0.56 -8.27 7.27
N SER A 323 1.50 -8.79 8.02
CA SER A 323 2.59 -9.58 7.47
C SER A 323 2.07 -10.81 6.72
N CYS A 324 2.60 -11.04 5.52
CA CYS A 324 2.30 -12.19 4.68
C CYS A 324 3.54 -13.07 4.56
N PHE A 325 3.42 -14.36 4.88
CA PHE A 325 4.51 -15.35 4.80
C PHE A 325 4.37 -16.28 3.59
N ASP A 326 3.25 -16.18 2.89
CA ASP A 326 2.96 -16.97 1.70
C ASP A 326 3.53 -16.33 0.44
N VAL A 327 3.76 -17.13 -0.57
CA VAL A 327 3.89 -16.65 -1.95
C VAL A 327 2.50 -16.29 -2.45
N VAL A 328 2.37 -15.09 -3.01
CA VAL A 328 1.12 -14.57 -3.53
C VAL A 328 1.16 -14.60 -5.06
N GLU A 329 0.30 -15.40 -5.67
CA GLU A 329 0.14 -15.46 -7.11
C GLU A 329 -0.90 -14.42 -7.54
N VAL A 330 -0.46 -13.46 -8.34
CA VAL A 330 -1.24 -12.28 -8.73
C VAL A 330 -1.55 -12.34 -10.23
N PRO A 331 -2.82 -12.53 -10.62
CA PRO A 331 -3.18 -12.57 -12.04
C PRO A 331 -2.86 -11.28 -12.79
N VAL A 332 -3.10 -10.13 -12.18
CA VAL A 332 -2.76 -8.81 -12.75
C VAL A 332 -2.14 -7.94 -11.68
N LEU A 333 -0.86 -7.63 -11.87
CA LEU A 333 -0.09 -6.73 -11.03
C LEU A 333 0.02 -5.36 -11.70
N TYR A 334 -0.48 -4.33 -11.05
CA TYR A 334 -0.33 -2.94 -11.48
C TYR A 334 0.92 -2.33 -10.86
N GLU A 335 1.71 -1.63 -11.67
CA GLU A 335 2.92 -0.92 -11.27
C GLU A 335 2.72 0.57 -11.47
N TYR A 336 2.78 1.35 -10.40
CA TYR A 336 2.65 2.80 -10.49
C TYR A 336 3.91 3.44 -11.09
N PRO A 337 3.81 4.59 -11.76
CA PRO A 337 4.97 5.32 -12.26
C PRO A 337 6.02 5.55 -11.18
N GLY A 338 7.28 5.38 -11.53
CA GLY A 338 8.42 5.50 -10.64
C GLY A 338 9.66 4.84 -11.23
N GLU A 339 10.79 4.96 -10.55
CA GLU A 339 12.04 4.30 -10.95
C GLU A 339 12.23 3.00 -10.16
N LEU A 340 12.96 3.05 -9.05
CA LEU A 340 13.13 1.92 -8.14
C LEU A 340 11.93 1.87 -7.18
N ASN A 341 11.60 0.67 -6.70
CA ASN A 341 10.58 0.47 -5.66
C ASN A 341 9.23 1.03 -6.04
N LYS A 342 8.77 0.73 -7.22
CA LYS A 342 7.45 1.13 -7.68
C LYS A 342 6.39 0.71 -6.67
N ARG A 343 5.43 1.59 -6.42
CA ARG A 343 4.21 1.17 -5.75
C ARG A 343 3.51 0.16 -6.63
N ILE A 344 3.07 -0.93 -6.03
CA ILE A 344 2.36 -2.02 -6.70
C ILE A 344 0.98 -2.21 -6.09
N ARG A 345 0.06 -2.74 -6.89
CA ARG A 345 -1.29 -3.07 -6.44
C ARG A 345 -1.87 -4.22 -7.25
N TRP A 346 -2.74 -4.99 -6.63
CA TRP A 346 -3.58 -6.00 -7.26
C TRP A 346 -4.99 -5.97 -6.66
N GLU A 347 -5.98 -6.53 -7.36
CA GLU A 347 -7.35 -6.64 -6.87
C GLU A 347 -7.68 -8.05 -6.38
N GLY A 348 -7.00 -9.06 -6.89
CA GLY A 348 -7.17 -10.45 -6.49
C GLY A 348 -5.85 -11.20 -6.52
N CYS A 349 -5.70 -12.17 -5.66
CA CYS A 349 -4.51 -13.02 -5.60
C CYS A 349 -4.85 -14.37 -4.97
N SER A 350 -3.99 -15.35 -5.21
CA SER A 350 -4.06 -16.69 -4.61
C SER A 350 -2.82 -16.90 -3.76
N PRO A 351 -2.92 -16.86 -2.42
CA PRO A 351 -1.80 -17.19 -1.55
C PRO A 351 -1.57 -18.71 -1.54
N ARG A 352 -0.30 -19.12 -1.51
CA ARG A 352 0.11 -20.49 -1.23
C ARG A 352 1.33 -20.49 -0.31
N PRO A 353 1.53 -21.55 0.50
CA PRO A 353 2.74 -21.67 1.29
C PRO A 353 4.00 -21.54 0.42
N ALA A 354 5.00 -20.82 0.93
CA ALA A 354 6.28 -20.70 0.26
C ALA A 354 6.97 -22.07 0.23
N ALA A 355 7.35 -22.53 -0.95
CA ALA A 355 8.14 -23.74 -1.10
C ALA A 355 9.63 -23.44 -0.89
N ALA A 356 10.43 -24.48 -0.58
CA ALA A 356 11.88 -24.32 -0.43
C ALA A 356 12.55 -23.73 -1.68
N GLU A 357 12.01 -24.01 -2.87
CA GLU A 357 12.49 -23.47 -4.14
C GLU A 357 12.25 -21.96 -4.26
N ASP A 358 11.09 -21.46 -3.78
CA ASP A 358 10.77 -20.04 -3.76
C ASP A 358 11.78 -19.26 -2.90
N LEU A 359 12.17 -19.84 -1.76
CA LEU A 359 13.10 -19.20 -0.83
C LEU A 359 14.55 -19.24 -1.36
N ARG A 360 14.98 -20.34 -1.95
CA ARG A 360 16.34 -20.50 -2.47
C ARG A 360 16.68 -19.55 -3.58
N GLN A 361 15.71 -19.17 -4.42
CA GLN A 361 15.96 -18.24 -5.52
C GLN A 361 16.04 -16.76 -5.09
N ILE A 362 15.56 -16.41 -3.87
CA ILE A 362 15.56 -14.99 -3.45
C ILE A 362 16.98 -14.39 -3.41
N PRO A 363 18.00 -15.05 -2.84
CA PRO A 363 19.37 -14.51 -2.84
C PRO A 363 19.94 -14.29 -4.26
N ASP A 364 19.50 -15.05 -5.26
CA ASP A 364 19.94 -14.90 -6.66
C ASP A 364 19.48 -13.56 -7.27
N HIS A 365 18.44 -12.96 -6.70
CA HIS A 365 17.96 -11.63 -7.08
C HIS A 365 18.65 -10.48 -6.33
N ALA A 366 19.61 -10.77 -5.45
CA ALA A 366 20.39 -9.73 -4.79
C ALA A 366 21.21 -8.93 -5.82
N ALA A 367 21.51 -7.70 -5.48
CA ALA A 367 22.43 -6.88 -6.30
C ALA A 367 23.76 -7.62 -6.51
N SER A 368 24.44 -7.36 -7.61
CA SER A 368 25.74 -7.97 -7.91
C SER A 368 26.83 -7.64 -6.88
N GLY A 369 26.61 -6.61 -6.05
CA GLY A 369 27.45 -6.19 -4.94
C GLY A 369 27.04 -4.84 -4.38
N ILE A 370 27.62 -4.49 -3.25
CA ILE A 370 27.35 -3.22 -2.55
C ILE A 370 27.68 -1.99 -3.43
N PRO A 371 28.79 -1.92 -4.19
CA PRO A 371 29.11 -0.74 -4.99
C PRO A 371 28.06 -0.41 -6.05
N GLU A 372 27.49 -1.42 -6.71
CA GLU A 372 26.43 -1.23 -7.71
C GLU A 372 25.12 -0.78 -7.07
N ALA A 373 24.72 -1.43 -5.98
CA ALA A 373 23.54 -1.03 -5.23
C ALA A 373 23.64 0.43 -4.74
N VAL A 374 24.81 0.84 -4.21
CA VAL A 374 25.08 2.23 -3.80
C VAL A 374 25.01 3.19 -4.99
N LYS A 375 25.57 2.83 -6.14
CA LYS A 375 25.50 3.64 -7.37
C LYS A 375 24.05 3.84 -7.82
N THR A 376 23.28 2.79 -7.82
CA THR A 376 21.85 2.78 -8.19
C THR A 376 21.04 3.64 -7.21
N ALA A 377 21.24 3.45 -5.90
CA ALA A 377 20.58 4.24 -4.87
C ALA A 377 20.90 5.75 -4.99
N LYS A 378 22.19 6.10 -5.21
CA LYS A 378 22.61 7.50 -5.45
C LYS A 378 21.94 8.09 -6.70
N GLY A 379 21.73 7.28 -7.75
CA GLY A 379 20.99 7.69 -8.96
C GLY A 379 19.60 8.20 -8.61
N GLN A 380 18.82 7.41 -7.89
CA GLN A 380 17.48 7.80 -7.45
C GLN A 380 17.50 8.98 -6.46
N MET A 381 18.44 9.00 -5.50
CA MET A 381 18.53 10.07 -4.50
C MET A 381 18.76 11.45 -5.12
N LYS A 382 19.36 11.55 -6.32
CA LYS A 382 19.54 12.81 -7.05
C LYS A 382 18.23 13.41 -7.52
N ASN A 383 17.20 12.61 -7.76
CA ASN A 383 15.88 13.11 -8.14
C ASN A 383 15.12 13.51 -6.89
N THR A 384 14.90 14.84 -6.71
CA THR A 384 14.22 15.39 -5.53
C THR A 384 12.77 14.94 -5.38
N LEU A 385 12.13 14.47 -6.45
CA LEU A 385 10.73 14.01 -6.41
C LEU A 385 10.59 12.54 -6.02
N LEU A 386 11.69 11.78 -6.01
CA LEU A 386 11.66 10.35 -5.66
C LEU A 386 11.98 10.13 -4.19
N PRO A 387 11.51 9.02 -3.61
CA PRO A 387 11.84 8.63 -2.24
C PRO A 387 13.35 8.55 -2.02
N LYS A 388 13.80 8.91 -0.80
CA LYS A 388 15.21 8.90 -0.39
C LYS A 388 15.60 7.62 0.36
N PHE A 389 14.64 6.76 0.65
CA PHE A 389 14.83 5.43 1.21
C PHE A 389 14.64 4.41 0.09
N ILE A 390 15.71 3.74 -0.29
CA ILE A 390 15.76 2.88 -1.48
C ILE A 390 15.88 1.44 -1.03
N PRO A 391 14.84 0.60 -1.22
CA PRO A 391 14.93 -0.83 -1.00
C PRO A 391 16.04 -1.46 -1.82
N ALA A 392 16.83 -2.28 -1.14
CA ALA A 392 17.90 -3.06 -1.74
C ALA A 392 17.97 -4.44 -1.09
N LEU A 393 18.19 -5.45 -1.90
CA LEU A 393 18.54 -6.80 -1.48
C LEU A 393 20.03 -6.98 -1.78
N LEU A 394 20.83 -7.11 -0.71
CA LEU A 394 22.29 -7.16 -0.81
C LEU A 394 22.80 -8.57 -0.50
N PRO A 395 23.81 -9.07 -1.24
CA PRO A 395 24.39 -10.37 -0.95
C PRO A 395 25.21 -10.30 0.34
N VAL A 396 25.11 -11.35 1.16
CA VAL A 396 25.82 -11.47 2.43
C VAL A 396 27.07 -12.34 2.24
N GLY A 397 28.26 -11.74 2.36
CA GLY A 397 29.50 -12.45 2.60
C GLY A 397 29.65 -12.72 4.10
N ARG A 398 29.59 -11.65 4.91
CA ARG A 398 29.50 -11.72 6.37
C ARG A 398 28.88 -10.44 6.95
N ILE A 399 28.38 -10.56 8.19
CA ILE A 399 27.99 -9.41 9.01
C ILE A 399 28.88 -9.40 10.24
N GLY A 400 29.48 -8.28 10.56
CA GLY A 400 30.43 -8.15 11.66
C GLY A 400 30.46 -6.77 12.28
N ALA A 401 31.08 -6.64 13.44
CA ALA A 401 31.27 -5.37 14.12
C ALA A 401 32.52 -4.63 13.59
N ALA A 402 32.40 -3.32 13.42
CA ALA A 402 33.52 -2.41 13.17
C ALA A 402 33.45 -1.28 14.21
N GLY A 403 34.14 -1.46 15.34
CA GLY A 403 33.96 -0.64 16.54
C GLY A 403 32.56 -0.91 17.14
N GLU A 404 31.77 0.14 17.34
CA GLU A 404 30.41 0.05 17.86
C GLU A 404 29.35 -0.24 16.75
N ASP A 405 29.75 -0.01 15.50
CA ASP A 405 28.87 -0.15 14.35
C ASP A 405 28.79 -1.60 13.85
N LEU A 406 27.65 -1.95 13.26
CA LEU A 406 27.48 -3.21 12.53
C LEU A 406 27.67 -2.95 11.03
N VAL A 407 28.34 -3.86 10.36
CA VAL A 407 28.75 -3.72 8.96
C VAL A 407 28.38 -5.01 8.20
N LEU A 408 27.76 -4.85 7.04
CA LEU A 408 27.62 -5.90 6.04
C LEU A 408 28.84 -5.85 5.10
N GLU A 409 29.47 -6.99 4.89
CA GLU A 409 30.49 -7.21 3.85
C GLU A 409 29.90 -8.16 2.80
N ASP A 410 29.99 -7.77 1.52
CA ASP A 410 29.56 -8.61 0.42
C ASP A 410 30.63 -9.70 0.09
N PRO A 411 30.33 -10.69 -0.75
CA PRO A 411 31.30 -11.73 -1.11
C PRO A 411 32.60 -11.22 -1.76
N ALA A 412 32.57 -10.00 -2.31
CA ALA A 412 33.74 -9.35 -2.90
C ALA A 412 34.56 -8.50 -1.89
N GLY A 413 34.13 -8.45 -0.61
CA GLY A 413 34.81 -7.70 0.45
C GLY A 413 34.41 -6.23 0.54
N ASN A 414 33.43 -5.75 -0.24
CA ASN A 414 32.93 -4.39 -0.10
C ASN A 414 32.01 -4.28 1.12
N ARG A 415 32.00 -3.10 1.73
CA ARG A 415 31.31 -2.90 3.01
C ARG A 415 30.30 -1.78 2.98
N ILE A 416 29.18 -1.98 3.70
CA ILE A 416 28.19 -0.96 3.99
C ILE A 416 27.83 -0.99 5.48
N MET A 417 27.70 0.19 6.08
CA MET A 417 27.29 0.32 7.47
C MET A 417 25.80 0.01 7.61
N LEU A 418 25.47 -0.79 8.63
CA LEU A 418 24.11 -1.09 9.04
C LEU A 418 23.69 -0.12 10.15
N ARG A 419 22.64 0.65 9.91
CA ARG A 419 22.19 1.67 10.85
C ARG A 419 20.68 1.81 10.82
N ASP A 420 20.05 1.94 11.97
CA ASP A 420 18.64 2.27 12.07
C ASP A 420 18.41 3.73 11.63
N ARG A 421 17.32 3.97 10.91
CA ARG A 421 16.87 5.33 10.60
C ARG A 421 16.50 6.04 11.88
N ARG A 422 16.81 7.31 11.96
CA ARG A 422 16.38 8.19 13.05
C ARG A 422 15.15 8.95 12.59
N GLU A 423 13.97 8.41 12.86
CA GLU A 423 12.68 9.10 12.67
C GLU A 423 12.02 9.28 14.04
N GLU A 424 11.40 10.44 14.24
CA GLU A 424 10.77 10.76 15.51
C GLU A 424 9.53 9.87 15.72
N GLY A 425 9.46 9.16 16.83
CA GLY A 425 8.30 8.34 17.20
C GLY A 425 8.29 6.91 16.65
N GLU A 426 9.32 6.48 15.92
CA GLU A 426 9.44 5.11 15.42
C GLU A 426 10.55 4.35 16.16
N ASP A 427 10.25 3.16 16.65
CA ASP A 427 11.24 2.24 17.26
C ASP A 427 11.90 1.38 16.18
N HIS A 428 12.92 1.93 15.54
CA HIS A 428 13.69 1.23 14.53
C HIS A 428 14.89 0.50 15.16
N ALA A 429 14.62 -0.52 15.96
CA ALA A 429 15.66 -1.32 16.59
C ALA A 429 16.14 -2.50 15.73
N SER A 430 16.09 -2.41 14.41
CA SER A 430 16.43 -3.50 13.49
C SER A 430 17.87 -3.95 13.60
N VAL A 431 18.82 -3.01 13.77
CA VAL A 431 20.22 -3.34 13.96
C VAL A 431 20.44 -4.09 15.27
N HIS A 432 19.72 -3.71 16.34
CA HIS A 432 19.76 -4.44 17.61
C HIS A 432 19.17 -5.85 17.47
N ARG A 433 18.03 -5.98 16.79
CA ARG A 433 17.40 -7.27 16.52
C ARG A 433 18.29 -8.18 15.68
N LEU A 434 18.97 -7.61 14.68
CA LEU A 434 19.94 -8.33 13.85
C LEU A 434 21.14 -8.86 14.69
N LYS A 435 21.67 -8.05 15.62
CA LYS A 435 22.72 -8.46 16.56
C LYS A 435 22.26 -9.56 17.52
N ALA A 436 20.96 -9.59 17.84
CA ALA A 436 20.37 -10.52 18.80
C ALA A 436 19.89 -11.84 18.16
N LEU A 437 20.03 -12.02 16.84
CA LEU A 437 19.66 -13.29 16.20
C LEU A 437 20.47 -14.44 16.81
N PRO A 438 19.80 -15.56 17.17
CA PRO A 438 20.44 -16.69 17.84
C PRO A 438 21.27 -17.58 16.89
N MET A 439 21.47 -17.14 15.65
CA MET A 439 22.14 -17.92 14.61
C MET A 439 23.15 -17.05 13.85
N GLU A 440 24.19 -17.65 13.37
CA GLU A 440 25.06 -17.05 12.36
C GLU A 440 24.32 -17.00 11.03
N ILE A 441 24.47 -15.87 10.31
CA ILE A 441 23.87 -15.71 8.99
C ILE A 441 24.80 -16.38 7.98
N PRO A 442 24.36 -17.45 7.28
CA PRO A 442 25.21 -18.18 6.35
C PRO A 442 25.65 -17.28 5.18
N ALA A 443 26.88 -17.50 4.70
CA ALA A 443 27.32 -16.93 3.43
C ALA A 443 26.38 -17.43 2.31
N GLY A 444 26.07 -16.57 1.34
CA GLY A 444 25.09 -16.84 0.29
C GLY A 444 23.65 -16.47 0.68
N SER A 445 23.41 -16.00 1.92
CA SER A 445 22.17 -15.31 2.29
C SER A 445 22.11 -13.92 1.64
N ALA A 446 20.94 -13.29 1.71
CA ALA A 446 20.78 -11.88 1.33
C ALA A 446 20.24 -11.06 2.51
N LEU A 447 20.58 -9.78 2.55
CA LEU A 447 20.03 -8.82 3.51
C LEU A 447 19.18 -7.82 2.76
N PHE A 448 17.89 -7.79 3.08
CA PHE A 448 16.96 -6.79 2.57
C PHE A 448 16.92 -5.60 3.53
N GLY A 449 16.93 -4.40 2.99
CA GLY A 449 16.81 -3.18 3.78
C GLY A 449 16.63 -1.94 2.93
N LEU A 450 16.57 -0.78 3.60
CA LEU A 450 16.45 0.52 2.96
C LEU A 450 17.78 1.25 2.99
N MET A 451 18.35 1.53 1.82
CA MET A 451 19.52 2.39 1.69
C MET A 451 19.09 3.84 1.87
N PHE A 452 19.86 4.60 2.66
CA PHE A 452 19.62 6.01 2.90
C PHE A 452 20.95 6.76 3.10
N TYR A 453 20.92 8.09 2.92
CA TYR A 453 22.05 8.94 3.22
C TYR A 453 21.98 9.39 4.68
N ASP A 454 22.96 8.97 5.46
CA ASP A 454 23.16 9.49 6.82
C ASP A 454 23.96 10.79 6.76
N ALA A 455 23.30 11.90 7.12
CA ALA A 455 23.92 13.22 7.06
C ALA A 455 24.98 13.44 8.14
N ALA A 456 24.88 12.77 9.29
CA ALA A 456 25.83 12.88 10.38
C ALA A 456 27.19 12.27 9.99
N ASP A 457 27.13 11.08 9.38
CA ASP A 457 28.35 10.37 8.94
C ASP A 457 28.70 10.64 7.48
N ARG A 458 27.88 11.41 6.75
CA ARG A 458 28.05 11.77 5.34
C ARG A 458 28.27 10.56 4.41
N ARG A 459 27.55 9.47 4.66
CA ARG A 459 27.65 8.23 3.90
C ARG A 459 26.31 7.58 3.62
N ILE A 460 26.28 6.63 2.68
CA ILE A 460 25.14 5.76 2.48
C ILE A 460 25.22 4.63 3.49
N CYS A 461 24.12 4.41 4.22
CA CYS A 461 23.90 3.31 5.14
C CYS A 461 22.77 2.43 4.67
N LEU A 462 22.66 1.22 5.20
CA LEU A 462 21.55 0.32 5.03
C LEU A 462 20.82 0.17 6.37
N HIS A 463 19.53 0.48 6.39
CA HIS A 463 18.64 0.10 7.49
C HIS A 463 18.13 -1.31 7.22
N PRO A 464 18.52 -2.33 8.00
CA PRO A 464 18.17 -3.71 7.71
C PRO A 464 16.70 -4.00 8.07
N TYR A 465 15.97 -4.71 7.21
CA TYR A 465 14.56 -5.05 7.39
C TYR A 465 14.33 -6.55 7.52
N SER A 466 15.07 -7.36 6.76
CA SER A 466 15.03 -8.81 6.90
C SER A 466 16.29 -9.48 6.39
N VAL A 467 16.60 -10.63 7.00
CA VAL A 467 17.62 -11.57 6.52
C VAL A 467 16.91 -12.65 5.72
N VAL A 468 17.39 -12.91 4.52
CA VAL A 468 16.86 -13.96 3.65
C VAL A 468 17.90 -15.07 3.55
N THR A 469 17.55 -16.22 4.07
CA THR A 469 18.33 -17.46 3.92
C THR A 469 17.67 -18.38 2.90
N VAL A 470 18.29 -19.50 2.60
CA VAL A 470 17.71 -20.52 1.73
C VAL A 470 16.44 -21.17 2.31
N ASP A 471 16.20 -21.01 3.62
CA ASP A 471 15.12 -21.67 4.34
C ASP A 471 14.03 -20.72 4.85
N ALA A 472 14.34 -19.42 4.98
CA ALA A 472 13.41 -18.47 5.59
C ALA A 472 13.69 -17.00 5.22
N VAL A 473 12.64 -16.18 5.32
CA VAL A 473 12.71 -14.72 5.42
C VAL A 473 12.55 -14.34 6.89
N ILE A 474 13.64 -13.95 7.54
CA ILE A 474 13.69 -13.56 8.95
C ILE A 474 13.49 -12.06 9.05
N ARG A 475 12.32 -11.62 9.49
CA ARG A 475 11.98 -10.20 9.57
C ARG A 475 12.50 -9.56 10.84
N LEU A 476 13.08 -8.38 10.68
CA LEU A 476 13.61 -7.53 11.76
C LEU A 476 12.65 -6.37 12.10
N GLN A 477 11.66 -6.13 11.23
CA GLN A 477 10.58 -5.15 11.40
C GLN A 477 9.24 -5.87 11.37
N TYR A 478 8.33 -5.44 12.24
CA TYR A 478 6.96 -5.97 12.38
C TYR A 478 5.97 -4.81 12.48
#